data_a00d3bbf1d01769e421417391c35843a
#
_entry.id   a00d3bbf1d01769e421417391c35843a
#
_cell.length_a   1.000
_cell.length_b   1.000
_cell.length_c   1.000
_cell.angle_alpha   90.00
_cell.angle_beta   90.00
_cell.angle_gamma   90.00
#
_symmetry.space_group_name_H-M   'P 1'
#
loop_
_entity.id
_entity.type
_entity.pdbx_description
1 polymer ?
#
loop_
_entity_poly.entity_id
_entity_poly.type
_entity_poly.pdbx_seq_one_letter_code
_entity_poly.pdbx_strand_id
1 'polypeptide(L)'
;MAKPTAGGRRPKRRERKNVAYGVAHIKSSFNNTIITFTDQQGNTLSWASSGNVGFKGSRKSTPFAAQLAAEAAAKRAMDHGVRKVDVMVKGPGSGRETAIRSIQNSGIEVVGIKDVTPIPHNGCRQPKRRRV
;
A
#
# COMPACT_ATOMS: atom_id res chain seq x y z
N MET A 1 32.40 -26.19 10.35
CA MET A 1 31.15 -25.74 9.70
C MET A 1 30.08 -25.52 10.75
N ALA A 2 29.67 -24.32 10.86
CA ALA A 2 28.66 -24.00 11.83
C ALA A 2 27.32 -24.55 11.36
N LYS A 3 26.87 -25.60 11.97
CA LYS A 3 25.49 -25.99 11.81
C LYS A 3 24.61 -24.87 12.31
N PRO A 4 23.50 -24.57 11.60
CA PRO A 4 22.51 -23.74 12.22
C PRO A 4 22.20 -24.38 13.57
N THR A 5 22.38 -23.62 14.60
CA THR A 5 22.08 -24.04 15.95
C THR A 5 20.68 -24.62 15.99
N ALA A 6 20.50 -25.64 16.81
CA ALA A 6 19.16 -26.18 17.07
C ALA A 6 18.25 -25.03 17.45
N GLY A 7 17.25 -24.81 16.74
CA GLY A 7 16.43 -23.62 16.87
C GLY A 7 16.84 -22.49 15.95
N GLY A 8 18.01 -22.58 15.36
CA GLY A 8 18.46 -21.65 14.33
C GLY A 8 17.75 -21.94 13.03
N ARG A 9 16.54 -21.44 12.91
CA ARG A 9 15.96 -21.35 11.60
C ARG A 9 16.77 -20.32 10.82
N ARG A 10 17.35 -20.75 9.72
CA ARG A 10 17.88 -19.78 8.77
C ARG A 10 16.78 -18.79 8.46
N PRO A 11 17.02 -17.47 8.64
CA PRO A 11 16.07 -16.51 8.14
C PRO A 11 15.80 -16.88 6.69
N LYS A 12 14.56 -17.14 6.37
CA LYS A 12 14.18 -17.40 4.99
C LYS A 12 14.58 -16.20 4.18
N ARG A 13 15.49 -16.40 3.24
CA ARG A 13 15.74 -15.39 2.23
C ARG A 13 14.43 -15.05 1.59
N ARG A 14 14.06 -13.78 1.69
CA ARG A 14 12.95 -13.28 0.89
C ARG A 14 13.33 -13.47 -0.57
N GLU A 15 12.59 -14.31 -1.25
CA GLU A 15 12.71 -14.44 -2.68
C GLU A 15 12.39 -13.12 -3.33
N ARG A 16 13.32 -12.60 -4.11
CA ARG A 16 13.05 -11.45 -4.95
C ARG A 16 12.17 -11.89 -6.09
N LYS A 17 10.95 -11.41 -6.10
CA LYS A 17 10.05 -11.63 -7.22
C LYS A 17 10.42 -10.63 -8.32
N ASN A 18 10.52 -11.12 -9.55
CA ASN A 18 10.82 -10.28 -10.71
C ASN A 18 9.50 -9.90 -11.39
N VAL A 19 8.91 -8.81 -10.94
CA VAL A 19 7.65 -8.30 -11.48
C VAL A 19 7.87 -6.89 -11.99
N ALA A 20 8.00 -6.74 -13.31
CA ALA A 20 8.23 -5.44 -13.92
C ALA A 20 6.98 -4.55 -13.96
N TYR A 21 5.82 -5.15 -14.15
CA TYR A 21 4.54 -4.46 -14.21
C TYR A 21 3.64 -4.94 -13.09
N GLY A 22 3.36 -4.06 -12.16
CA GLY A 22 2.54 -4.38 -11.00
C GLY A 22 1.33 -3.48 -10.86
N VAL A 23 0.63 -3.64 -9.75
CA VAL A 23 -0.51 -2.82 -9.38
C VAL A 23 -0.25 -2.22 -8.01
N ALA A 24 -0.45 -0.92 -7.89
CA ALA A 24 -0.37 -0.23 -6.61
C ALA A 24 -1.79 0.01 -6.10
N HIS A 25 -2.13 -0.63 -5.01
CA HIS A 25 -3.43 -0.46 -4.36
C HIS A 25 -3.29 0.56 -3.24
N ILE A 26 -3.99 1.67 -3.35
CA ILE A 26 -4.00 2.71 -2.34
C ILE A 26 -5.37 2.74 -1.69
N LYS A 27 -5.43 2.35 -0.43
CA LYS A 27 -6.65 2.48 0.37
C LYS A 27 -6.47 3.65 1.32
N SER A 28 -7.23 4.71 1.09
CA SER A 28 -7.15 5.93 1.89
C SER A 28 -8.47 6.17 2.61
N SER A 29 -8.46 6.06 3.91
CA SER A 29 -9.59 6.41 4.75
C SER A 29 -9.33 7.75 5.46
N PHE A 30 -10.32 8.24 6.19
CA PHE A 30 -10.14 9.45 6.98
C PHE A 30 -9.11 9.29 8.10
N ASN A 31 -8.82 8.06 8.49
CA ASN A 31 -7.94 7.77 9.62
C ASN A 31 -6.59 7.19 9.22
N ASN A 32 -6.45 6.66 8.02
CA ASN A 32 -5.24 5.95 7.65
C ASN A 32 -5.10 5.84 6.13
N THR A 33 -3.87 5.60 5.68
CA THR A 33 -3.59 5.30 4.27
C THR A 33 -2.74 4.03 4.22
N ILE A 34 -3.16 3.08 3.41
CA ILE A 34 -2.46 1.82 3.20
C ILE A 34 -2.11 1.70 1.73
N ILE A 35 -0.85 1.44 1.44
CA ILE A 35 -0.37 1.23 0.07
C ILE A 35 0.15 -0.19 -0.04
N THR A 36 -0.35 -0.93 -1.02
CA THR A 36 0.06 -2.30 -1.28
C THR A 36 0.45 -2.45 -2.74
N PHE A 37 1.64 -2.94 -3.00
CA PHE A 37 2.08 -3.28 -4.35
C PHE A 37 1.88 -4.77 -4.58
N THR A 38 1.23 -5.11 -5.67
CA THR A 38 0.96 -6.49 -6.05
C THR A 38 1.39 -6.73 -7.49
N ASP A 39 1.46 -8.02 -7.87
CA ASP A 39 1.54 -8.37 -9.28
C ASP A 39 0.15 -8.27 -9.91
N GLN A 40 0.04 -8.60 -11.20
CA GLN A 40 -1.24 -8.51 -11.90
C GLN A 40 -2.25 -9.59 -11.46
N GLN A 41 -1.77 -10.62 -10.80
CA GLN A 41 -2.61 -11.68 -10.26
C GLN A 41 -3.11 -11.38 -8.84
N GLY A 42 -2.61 -10.32 -8.23
CA GLY A 42 -3.02 -9.91 -6.90
C GLY A 42 -2.10 -10.40 -5.77
N ASN A 43 -0.97 -11.04 -6.09
CA ASN A 43 -0.02 -11.46 -5.06
C ASN A 43 0.76 -10.28 -4.53
N THR A 44 0.76 -10.09 -3.22
CA THR A 44 1.41 -8.96 -2.58
C THR A 44 2.93 -9.02 -2.68
N LEU A 45 3.54 -7.96 -3.16
CA LEU A 45 4.98 -7.80 -3.24
C LEU A 45 5.52 -7.01 -2.05
N SER A 46 4.87 -5.91 -1.76
CA SER A 46 5.24 -5.05 -0.62
C SER A 46 4.04 -4.24 -0.17
N TRP A 47 4.09 -3.77 1.05
CA TRP A 47 3.05 -2.88 1.59
C TRP A 47 3.63 -1.98 2.65
N ALA A 48 2.97 -0.85 2.85
CA ALA A 48 3.23 0.05 3.97
C ALA A 48 1.97 0.83 4.30
N SER A 49 1.89 1.30 5.50
CA SER A 49 0.79 2.13 5.95
C SER A 49 1.30 3.30 6.78
N SER A 50 0.46 4.28 6.99
CA SER A 50 0.82 5.40 7.86
C SER A 50 1.21 4.95 9.26
N GLY A 51 0.54 3.92 9.79
CA GLY A 51 0.89 3.34 11.09
C GLY A 51 2.21 2.57 11.07
N ASN A 52 2.49 1.88 9.97
CA ASN A 52 3.71 1.09 9.81
C ASN A 52 4.97 1.98 9.75
N VAL A 53 4.87 3.19 9.24
CA VAL A 53 5.99 4.12 9.17
C VAL A 53 6.14 4.99 10.42
N GLY A 54 5.42 4.69 11.48
CA GLY A 54 5.62 5.30 12.79
C GLY A 54 4.61 6.36 13.22
N PHE A 55 3.59 6.65 12.42
CA PHE A 55 2.54 7.59 12.81
C PHE A 55 1.48 6.90 13.66
N LYS A 56 0.95 7.61 14.64
CA LYS A 56 -0.07 7.10 15.55
C LYS A 56 -1.25 8.08 15.65
N GLY A 57 -2.44 7.54 15.89
CA GLY A 57 -3.64 8.34 16.12
C GLY A 57 -4.01 9.19 14.90
N SER A 58 -4.36 10.44 15.13
CA SER A 58 -4.77 11.36 14.08
C SER A 58 -3.68 11.70 13.05
N ARG A 59 -2.43 11.50 13.41
CA ARG A 59 -1.30 11.76 12.51
C ARG A 59 -1.27 10.80 11.33
N LYS A 60 -1.88 9.62 11.45
CA LYS A 60 -1.98 8.64 10.35
C LYS A 60 -2.80 9.16 9.17
N SER A 61 -3.70 10.09 9.39
CA SER A 61 -4.56 10.63 8.33
C SER A 61 -3.92 11.77 7.54
N THR A 62 -2.72 12.21 7.91
CA THR A 62 -2.08 13.34 7.24
C THR A 62 -1.52 12.96 5.88
N PRO A 63 -1.50 13.89 4.91
CA PRO A 63 -0.85 13.65 3.62
C PRO A 63 0.64 13.31 3.75
N PHE A 64 1.31 13.88 4.73
CA PHE A 64 2.73 13.58 4.99
C PHE A 64 2.94 12.12 5.37
N ALA A 65 2.06 11.56 6.21
CA ALA A 65 2.12 10.15 6.57
C ALA A 65 1.90 9.26 5.35
N ALA A 66 0.95 9.61 4.48
CA ALA A 66 0.71 8.91 3.23
C ALA A 66 1.93 8.96 2.30
N GLN A 67 2.60 10.09 2.24
CA GLN A 67 3.84 10.25 1.47
C GLN A 67 4.91 9.28 1.93
N LEU A 68 5.18 9.21 3.22
CA LEU A 68 6.20 8.31 3.77
C LEU A 68 5.83 6.85 3.57
N ALA A 69 4.55 6.51 3.75
CA ALA A 69 4.06 5.15 3.50
C ALA A 69 4.25 4.75 2.04
N ALA A 70 3.91 5.63 1.11
CA ALA A 70 4.07 5.37 -0.32
C ALA A 70 5.54 5.20 -0.71
N GLU A 71 6.42 6.04 -0.18
CA GLU A 71 7.85 5.94 -0.43
C GLU A 71 8.42 4.61 0.10
N ALA A 72 8.05 4.21 1.31
CA ALA A 72 8.51 2.96 1.90
C ALA A 72 8.03 1.76 1.09
N ALA A 73 6.76 1.73 0.71
CA ALA A 73 6.21 0.65 -0.10
C ALA A 73 6.85 0.59 -1.49
N ALA A 74 7.05 1.74 -2.12
CA ALA A 74 7.66 1.84 -3.44
C ALA A 74 9.11 1.34 -3.44
N LYS A 75 9.89 1.70 -2.44
CA LYS A 75 11.26 1.20 -2.29
C LYS A 75 11.30 -0.33 -2.25
N ARG A 76 10.45 -0.93 -1.44
CA ARG A 76 10.37 -2.38 -1.31
C ARG A 76 9.89 -3.03 -2.61
N ALA A 77 8.96 -2.40 -3.31
CA ALA A 77 8.48 -2.89 -4.59
C ALA A 77 9.58 -2.85 -5.65
N MET A 78 10.38 -1.80 -5.66
CA MET A 78 11.51 -1.68 -6.59
C MET A 78 12.55 -2.77 -6.38
N ASP A 79 12.74 -3.24 -5.15
CA ASP A 79 13.59 -4.39 -4.85
C ASP A 79 13.09 -5.67 -5.52
N HIS A 80 11.81 -5.76 -5.79
CA HIS A 80 11.21 -6.87 -6.54
C HIS A 80 11.15 -6.61 -8.06
N GLY A 81 11.80 -5.58 -8.53
CA GLY A 81 11.93 -5.27 -9.95
C GLY A 81 10.77 -4.48 -10.54
N VAL A 82 9.85 -3.98 -9.74
CA VAL A 82 8.70 -3.21 -10.22
C VAL A 82 9.17 -1.89 -10.83
N ARG A 83 8.76 -1.61 -12.06
CA ARG A 83 9.10 -0.39 -12.78
C ARG A 83 7.89 0.40 -13.24
N LYS A 84 6.81 -0.30 -13.54
CA LYS A 84 5.54 0.29 -14.00
C LYS A 84 4.41 -0.24 -13.15
N VAL A 85 3.45 0.61 -12.83
CA VAL A 85 2.28 0.21 -12.06
C VAL A 85 1.02 0.88 -12.60
N ASP A 86 -0.09 0.18 -12.46
CA ASP A 86 -1.42 0.77 -12.50
C ASP A 86 -1.81 1.08 -11.06
N VAL A 87 -2.28 2.29 -10.82
CA VAL A 87 -2.70 2.70 -9.50
C VAL A 87 -4.21 2.52 -9.37
N MET A 88 -4.62 1.77 -8.37
CA MET A 88 -6.02 1.61 -8.00
C MET A 88 -6.25 2.28 -6.65
N VAL A 89 -7.04 3.35 -6.67
CA VAL A 89 -7.31 4.16 -5.48
C VAL A 89 -8.68 3.84 -4.92
N LYS A 90 -8.75 3.69 -3.62
CA LYS A 90 -9.98 3.36 -2.92
C LYS A 90 -10.12 4.22 -1.67
N GLY A 91 -11.30 4.81 -1.49
CA GLY A 91 -11.63 5.56 -0.29
C GLY A 91 -11.45 7.08 -0.42
N PRO A 92 -12.04 7.84 0.52
CA PRO A 92 -12.11 9.30 0.45
C PRO A 92 -11.00 10.04 1.16
N GLY A 93 -9.98 9.36 1.67
CA GLY A 93 -8.94 9.98 2.49
C GLY A 93 -8.12 11.04 1.77
N SER A 94 -7.54 11.96 2.52
CA SER A 94 -6.72 13.06 1.99
C SER A 94 -5.37 12.61 1.42
N GLY A 95 -4.93 11.41 1.76
CA GLY A 95 -3.64 10.87 1.31
C GLY A 95 -3.62 10.32 -0.12
N ARG A 96 -4.74 10.30 -0.82
CA ARG A 96 -4.85 9.69 -2.15
C ARG A 96 -3.85 10.27 -3.15
N GLU A 97 -3.94 11.57 -3.38
CA GLU A 97 -3.09 12.26 -4.37
C GLU A 97 -1.63 12.27 -3.96
N THR A 98 -1.37 12.50 -2.68
CA THR A 98 -0.02 12.51 -2.15
C THR A 98 0.66 11.17 -2.32
N ALA A 99 -0.04 10.07 -2.06
CA ALA A 99 0.48 8.73 -2.26
C ALA A 99 0.83 8.48 -3.73
N ILE A 100 -0.04 8.88 -4.65
CA ILE A 100 0.22 8.72 -6.09
C ILE A 100 1.46 9.50 -6.51
N ARG A 101 1.58 10.74 -6.09
CA ARG A 101 2.75 11.58 -6.38
C ARG A 101 4.03 10.99 -5.83
N SER A 102 3.97 10.45 -4.62
CA SER A 102 5.13 9.85 -3.98
C SER A 102 5.61 8.60 -4.71
N ILE A 103 4.68 7.80 -5.24
CA ILE A 103 5.01 6.64 -6.07
C ILE A 103 5.72 7.10 -7.35
N GLN A 104 5.22 8.13 -8.00
CA GLN A 104 5.86 8.69 -9.20
C GLN A 104 7.26 9.24 -8.91
N ASN A 105 7.40 9.94 -7.80
CA ASN A 105 8.69 10.52 -7.38
C ASN A 105 9.71 9.46 -6.99
N SER A 106 9.27 8.28 -6.60
CA SER A 106 10.16 7.17 -6.23
C SER A 106 10.83 6.51 -7.43
N GLY A 107 10.42 6.87 -8.66
CA GLY A 107 10.99 6.32 -9.87
C GLY A 107 10.17 5.23 -10.52
N ILE A 108 9.00 4.91 -9.99
CA ILE A 108 8.05 3.97 -10.59
C ILE A 108 7.15 4.74 -11.55
N GLU A 109 7.04 4.26 -12.78
CA GLU A 109 6.15 4.87 -13.77
C GLU A 109 4.70 4.48 -13.50
N VAL A 110 3.84 5.47 -13.34
CA VAL A 110 2.40 5.26 -13.21
C VAL A 110 1.77 5.31 -14.60
N VAL A 111 1.29 4.16 -15.05
CA VAL A 111 0.69 4.02 -16.40
C VAL A 111 -0.74 4.51 -16.41
N GLY A 112 -1.50 4.22 -15.37
CA GLY A 112 -2.88 4.61 -15.28
C GLY A 112 -3.34 4.71 -13.83
N ILE A 113 -4.38 5.48 -13.61
CA ILE A 113 -4.98 5.66 -12.29
C ILE A 113 -6.46 5.35 -12.40
N LYS A 114 -6.95 4.46 -11.56
CA LYS A 114 -8.35 4.07 -11.53
C LYS A 114 -8.89 4.15 -10.12
N ASP A 115 -10.06 4.78 -9.97
CA ASP A 115 -10.77 4.80 -8.70
C ASP A 115 -11.67 3.56 -8.61
N VAL A 116 -11.42 2.72 -7.61
CA VAL A 116 -12.16 1.47 -7.39
C VAL A 116 -12.96 1.50 -6.09
N THR A 117 -13.27 2.70 -5.60
CA THR A 117 -14.07 2.85 -4.40
C THR A 117 -15.40 2.11 -4.55
N PRO A 118 -15.74 1.19 -3.64
CA PRO A 118 -16.96 0.41 -3.78
C PRO A 118 -18.19 1.29 -3.54
N ILE A 119 -19.12 1.23 -4.46
CA ILE A 119 -20.41 1.91 -4.36
C ILE A 119 -21.48 0.84 -4.34
N PRO A 120 -22.23 0.69 -3.23
CA PRO A 120 -23.28 -0.32 -3.17
C PRO A 120 -24.45 0.06 -4.08
N HIS A 121 -24.97 -0.93 -4.78
CA HIS A 121 -26.21 -0.78 -5.57
C HIS A 121 -27.41 -1.04 -4.65
N ASN A 122 -27.69 -0.14 -3.72
CA ASN A 122 -28.63 -0.24 -2.61
C ASN A 122 -28.24 -1.21 -1.50
N GLY A 123 -27.36 -2.14 -1.70
CA GLY A 123 -26.75 -3.02 -0.70
C GLY A 123 -27.54 -3.30 0.57
N CYS A 124 -26.83 -3.45 1.67
CA CYS A 124 -27.43 -3.67 2.98
C CYS A 124 -27.96 -2.37 3.58
N ARG A 125 -29.05 -2.48 4.33
CA ARG A 125 -29.61 -1.33 5.06
C ARG A 125 -28.58 -0.82 6.07
N GLN A 126 -28.39 0.49 6.09
CA GLN A 126 -27.47 1.12 7.02
C GLN A 126 -28.00 1.01 8.47
N PRO A 127 -27.09 0.95 9.45
CA PRO A 127 -27.49 0.98 10.85
C PRO A 127 -28.19 2.30 11.17
N LYS A 128 -29.07 2.24 12.17
CA LYS A 128 -29.76 3.43 12.66
C LYS A 128 -28.76 4.50 13.10
N ARG A 129 -29.17 5.75 12.88
CA ARG A 129 -28.45 6.90 13.38
C ARG A 129 -28.24 6.79 14.89
N ARG A 130 -27.02 7.04 15.33
CA ARG A 130 -26.70 7.06 16.75
C ARG A 130 -27.51 8.13 17.46
N ARG A 131 -28.13 7.77 18.58
CA ARG A 131 -28.70 8.76 19.48
C ARG A 131 -27.54 9.58 20.08
N VAL A 132 -27.65 10.87 19.95
CA VAL A 132 -26.71 11.81 20.54
C VAL A 132 -27.28 12.35 21.84
#